data_c6ee6b392fc2d3eff8b20a1834e25c9c
#
_entry.id   c6ee6b392fc2d3eff8b20a1834e25c9c
#
_cell.length_a   1.000
_cell.length_b   1.000
_cell.length_c   1.000
_cell.angle_alpha   90.00
_cell.angle_beta   90.00
_cell.angle_gamma   90.00
#
_symmetry.space_group_name_H-M   'P 1'
#
loop_
_entity.id
_entity.type
_entity.pdbx_description
1 polymer ?
#
loop_
_entity_poly.entity_id
_entity_poly.type
_entity_poly.pdbx_seq_one_letter_code
_entity_poly.pdbx_strand_id
1 'polypeptide(L)'
;MPTQPTPEQFQTLFEKAPPGPLIMLNLLKFKEKAEYGDGREIHISGIEAYSIYGSYMKKRLEADGGRFIFNANTHLLVIGDGDLEWDAVGIVEYASLENFKEIVLSLEYLEVSVHREAGLEHQLLINCTVGDLSVTE
;
A
#
# COMPACT_ATOMS: atom_id res chain seq x y z
N MET A 1 14.05 -6.57 -2.66
CA MET A 1 12.61 -6.66 -2.99
C MET A 1 12.10 -5.32 -3.50
N PRO A 2 11.22 -5.34 -4.49
CA PRO A 2 10.74 -4.09 -5.08
C PRO A 2 9.78 -3.34 -4.17
N THR A 3 9.69 -2.04 -4.41
CA THR A 3 8.70 -1.16 -3.80
C THR A 3 7.79 -0.52 -4.86
N GLN A 4 8.01 -0.87 -6.13
CA GLN A 4 7.23 -0.34 -7.25
C GLN A 4 6.76 -1.48 -8.13
N PRO A 5 5.58 -1.36 -8.75
CA PRO A 5 5.16 -2.35 -9.73
C PRO A 5 6.00 -2.24 -11.01
N THR A 6 6.12 -3.36 -11.71
CA THR A 6 6.69 -3.33 -13.06
C THR A 6 5.64 -2.81 -14.02
N PRO A 7 6.05 -2.31 -15.22
CA PRO A 7 5.07 -1.92 -16.24
C PRO A 7 4.12 -3.07 -16.60
N GLU A 8 4.62 -4.31 -16.64
CA GLU A 8 3.80 -5.48 -16.93
C GLU A 8 2.75 -5.74 -15.85
N GLN A 9 3.12 -5.54 -14.57
CA GLN A 9 2.19 -5.71 -13.46
C GLN A 9 1.08 -4.68 -13.52
N PHE A 10 1.40 -3.41 -13.81
CA PHE A 10 0.38 -2.37 -13.98
C PHE A 10 -0.54 -2.69 -15.15
N GLN A 11 0.03 -3.10 -16.27
CA GLN A 11 -0.77 -3.45 -17.44
C GLN A 11 -1.72 -4.60 -17.13
N THR A 12 -1.22 -5.64 -16.46
CA THR A 12 -2.04 -6.78 -16.08
C THR A 12 -3.19 -6.37 -15.15
N LEU A 13 -2.90 -5.51 -14.18
CA LEU A 13 -3.94 -4.99 -13.28
C LEU A 13 -5.03 -4.27 -14.08
N PHE A 14 -4.63 -3.37 -14.99
CA PHE A 14 -5.59 -2.57 -15.75
C PHE A 14 -6.41 -3.41 -16.73
N GLU A 15 -5.87 -4.51 -17.21
CA GLU A 15 -6.58 -5.39 -18.13
C GLU A 15 -7.44 -6.45 -17.44
N LYS A 16 -7.03 -6.92 -16.27
CA LYS A 16 -7.60 -8.11 -15.65
C LYS A 16 -8.25 -7.91 -14.28
N ALA A 17 -8.14 -6.74 -13.68
CA ALA A 17 -8.79 -6.52 -12.40
C ALA A 17 -10.30 -6.72 -12.53
N PRO A 18 -10.94 -7.45 -11.60
CA PRO A 18 -12.39 -7.61 -11.63
C PRO A 18 -13.11 -6.27 -11.54
N PRO A 19 -14.33 -6.17 -12.07
CA PRO A 19 -15.10 -4.93 -11.96
C PRO A 19 -15.51 -4.63 -10.51
N GLY A 20 -15.86 -3.38 -10.25
CA GLY A 20 -16.28 -2.93 -8.95
C GLY A 20 -15.17 -2.25 -8.17
N PRO A 21 -15.32 -2.12 -6.86
CA PRO A 21 -14.28 -1.52 -6.02
C PRO A 21 -12.98 -2.30 -6.12
N LEU A 22 -11.85 -1.59 -6.08
CA LEU A 22 -10.53 -2.21 -6.18
C LEU A 22 -9.97 -2.41 -4.77
N ILE A 23 -9.87 -3.66 -4.35
CA ILE A 23 -9.37 -4.01 -3.02
C ILE A 23 -7.91 -4.44 -3.12
N MET A 24 -7.05 -3.81 -2.33
CA MET A 24 -5.62 -4.06 -2.34
C MET A 24 -5.13 -4.45 -0.95
N LEU A 25 -4.49 -5.61 -0.88
CA LEU A 25 -3.83 -6.08 0.34
C LEU A 25 -2.37 -5.66 0.28
N ASN A 26 -1.93 -4.95 1.30
CA ASN A 26 -0.55 -4.49 1.44
C ASN A 26 0.14 -5.26 2.55
N LEU A 27 1.32 -5.80 2.25
CA LEU A 27 2.26 -6.26 3.25
C LEU A 27 3.46 -5.32 3.19
N LEU A 28 3.84 -4.74 4.32
CA LEU A 28 4.80 -3.65 4.36
C LEU A 28 5.98 -4.00 5.28
N LYS A 29 7.18 -3.73 4.78
CA LYS A 29 8.41 -3.77 5.56
C LYS A 29 9.02 -2.38 5.55
N PHE A 30 9.23 -1.79 6.72
CA PHE A 30 9.74 -0.43 6.82
C PHE A 30 11.24 -0.43 7.05
N LYS A 31 11.91 0.61 6.53
CA LYS A 31 13.28 0.90 6.90
C LYS A 31 13.29 1.40 8.34
N GLU A 32 14.37 1.13 9.05
CA GLU A 32 14.54 1.66 10.41
C GLU A 32 14.59 3.19 10.37
N LYS A 33 15.39 3.73 9.45
CA LYS A 33 15.47 5.17 9.20
C LYS A 33 15.09 5.45 7.76
N ALA A 34 14.25 6.47 7.56
CA ALA A 34 13.85 6.86 6.23
C ALA A 34 15.06 7.32 5.41
N GLU A 35 15.07 6.98 4.14
CA GLU A 35 16.13 7.35 3.21
C GLU A 35 15.49 8.02 2.00
N TYR A 36 15.64 9.35 1.91
CA TYR A 36 15.04 10.11 0.83
C TYR A 36 16.00 10.16 -0.37
N GLY A 37 15.53 9.63 -1.50
CA GLY A 37 16.33 9.53 -2.72
C GLY A 37 16.64 10.88 -3.37
N ASP A 38 15.91 11.94 -3.01
CA ASP A 38 16.14 13.27 -3.56
C ASP A 38 17.15 14.10 -2.76
N GLY A 39 17.76 13.49 -1.75
CA GLY A 39 18.83 14.14 -0.97
C GLY A 39 18.37 15.05 0.14
N ARG A 40 17.05 15.16 0.39
CA ARG A 40 16.58 16.00 1.49
C ARG A 40 17.01 15.41 2.84
N GLU A 41 17.32 16.27 3.78
CA GLU A 41 17.80 15.87 5.09
C GLU A 41 16.65 15.87 6.10
N ILE A 42 15.85 14.81 6.08
CA ILE A 42 14.79 14.60 7.04
C ILE A 42 15.17 13.37 7.85
N HIS A 43 15.26 13.55 9.17
CA HIS A 43 15.70 12.49 10.08
C HIS A 43 14.52 11.91 10.84
N ILE A 44 13.78 11.02 10.20
CA ILE A 44 12.62 10.33 10.79
C ILE A 44 12.75 8.84 10.51
N SER A 45 11.94 8.04 11.20
CA SER A 45 11.92 6.60 10.97
C SER A 45 11.20 6.28 9.66
N GLY A 46 11.41 5.06 9.17
CA GLY A 46 10.70 4.59 7.98
C GLY A 46 9.19 4.60 8.18
N ILE A 47 8.72 4.20 9.38
CA ILE A 47 7.28 4.21 9.71
C ILE A 47 6.74 5.64 9.68
N GLU A 48 7.48 6.58 10.26
CA GLU A 48 7.06 7.99 10.25
C GLU A 48 6.94 8.55 8.84
N ALA A 49 7.90 8.24 7.98
CA ALA A 49 7.86 8.66 6.58
C ALA A 49 6.65 8.06 5.87
N TYR A 50 6.45 6.75 6.02
CA TYR A 50 5.32 6.08 5.40
C TYR A 50 3.99 6.64 5.90
N SER A 51 3.93 7.05 7.17
CA SER A 51 2.71 7.62 7.75
C SER A 51 2.30 8.94 7.11
N ILE A 52 3.26 9.73 6.64
CA ILE A 52 2.97 10.95 5.89
C ILE A 52 2.21 10.59 4.60
N TYR A 53 2.72 9.60 3.88
CA TYR A 53 2.07 9.06 2.69
C TYR A 53 0.69 8.49 3.03
N GLY A 54 0.61 7.67 4.06
CA GLY A 54 -0.63 7.02 4.47
C GLY A 54 -1.73 8.00 4.85
N SER A 55 -1.38 9.08 5.52
CA SER A 55 -2.34 10.13 5.91
C SER A 55 -2.94 10.82 4.69
N TYR A 56 -2.12 11.11 3.68
CA TYR A 56 -2.61 11.65 2.43
C TYR A 56 -3.55 10.66 1.73
N MET A 57 -3.13 9.41 1.63
CA MET A 57 -3.91 8.38 0.93
C MET A 57 -5.26 8.15 1.60
N LYS A 58 -5.30 8.15 2.92
CA LYS A 58 -6.56 7.98 3.63
C LYS A 58 -7.55 9.08 3.29
N LYS A 59 -7.10 10.34 3.32
CA LYS A 59 -7.94 11.49 2.97
C LYS A 59 -8.41 11.43 1.52
N ARG A 60 -7.50 11.12 0.61
CA ARG A 60 -7.82 11.05 -0.82
C ARG A 60 -8.81 9.93 -1.11
N LEU A 61 -8.57 8.75 -0.54
CA LEU A 61 -9.46 7.61 -0.74
C LEU A 61 -10.86 7.89 -0.23
N GLU A 62 -10.95 8.44 0.99
CA GLU A 62 -12.25 8.73 1.59
C GLU A 62 -13.00 9.83 0.81
N ALA A 63 -12.29 10.82 0.33
CA ALA A 63 -12.89 11.88 -0.50
C ALA A 63 -13.44 11.32 -1.81
N ASP A 64 -12.80 10.29 -2.35
CA ASP A 64 -13.17 9.68 -3.63
C ASP A 64 -14.14 8.49 -3.49
N GLY A 65 -14.57 8.16 -2.27
CA GLY A 65 -15.52 7.08 -2.04
C GLY A 65 -14.88 5.74 -1.69
N GLY A 66 -13.58 5.70 -1.52
CA GLY A 66 -12.89 4.51 -1.03
C GLY A 66 -12.76 4.52 0.48
N ARG A 67 -12.00 3.57 1.01
CA ARG A 67 -11.80 3.47 2.46
C ARG A 67 -10.63 2.55 2.81
N PHE A 68 -10.09 2.74 4.01
CA PHE A 68 -9.18 1.78 4.62
C PHE A 68 -10.05 0.75 5.34
N ILE A 69 -10.01 -0.49 4.88
CA ILE A 69 -10.80 -1.56 5.46
C ILE A 69 -10.19 -2.06 6.76
N PHE A 70 -8.86 -2.20 6.78
CA PHE A 70 -8.16 -2.80 7.91
C PHE A 70 -6.70 -2.40 7.85
N ASN A 71 -6.11 -2.12 9.01
CA ASN A 71 -4.66 -2.06 9.11
C ASN A 71 -4.24 -2.62 10.46
N ALA A 72 -3.05 -3.20 10.50
CA ALA A 72 -2.55 -3.83 11.71
C ALA A 72 -1.03 -3.91 11.67
N ASN A 73 -0.42 -3.83 12.83
CA ASN A 73 0.98 -4.17 12.98
C ASN A 73 1.07 -5.69 13.14
N THR A 74 1.98 -6.32 12.44
CA THR A 74 2.25 -7.74 12.62
C THR A 74 3.00 -7.94 13.92
N HIS A 75 2.88 -9.11 14.54
CA HIS A 75 3.47 -9.33 15.85
C HIS A 75 4.23 -10.66 15.93
N LEU A 76 3.59 -11.76 15.58
CA LEU A 76 4.20 -13.09 15.70
C LEU A 76 3.85 -13.93 14.48
N LEU A 77 4.84 -14.68 14.01
CA LEU A 77 4.61 -15.71 13.00
C LEU A 77 4.11 -16.96 13.73
N VAL A 78 2.85 -17.30 13.58
CA VAL A 78 2.24 -18.44 14.27
C VAL A 78 2.43 -19.73 13.46
N ILE A 79 2.32 -19.64 12.14
CA ILE A 79 2.56 -20.76 11.22
C ILE A 79 3.36 -20.21 10.05
N GLY A 80 4.46 -20.85 9.72
CA GLY A 80 5.33 -20.50 8.61
C GLY A 80 6.78 -20.78 8.93
N ASP A 81 7.62 -20.78 7.91
CA ASP A 81 9.04 -21.02 8.04
C ASP A 81 9.80 -19.70 8.10
N GLY A 82 10.92 -19.69 8.83
CA GLY A 82 11.78 -18.52 8.92
C GLY A 82 11.24 -17.43 9.82
N ASP A 83 11.76 -16.23 9.65
CA ASP A 83 11.38 -15.09 10.46
C ASP A 83 10.18 -14.36 9.87
N LEU A 84 9.44 -13.66 10.72
CA LEU A 84 8.39 -12.78 10.25
C LEU A 84 9.04 -11.56 9.58
N GLU A 85 8.89 -11.45 8.27
CA GLU A 85 9.56 -10.42 7.48
C GLU A 85 8.75 -9.15 7.29
N TRP A 86 7.48 -9.16 7.68
CA TRP A 86 6.58 -8.04 7.44
C TRP A 86 6.27 -7.33 8.75
N ASP A 87 6.17 -6.00 8.69
CA ASP A 87 5.91 -5.16 9.86
C ASP A 87 4.44 -4.77 9.99
N ALA A 88 3.74 -4.69 8.86
CA ALA A 88 2.35 -4.23 8.86
C ALA A 88 1.56 -4.83 7.72
N VAL A 89 0.25 -4.89 7.94
CA VAL A 89 -0.74 -5.32 6.94
C VAL A 89 -1.73 -4.18 6.78
N GLY A 90 -2.09 -3.86 5.53
CA GLY A 90 -3.13 -2.89 5.26
C GLY A 90 -4.02 -3.35 4.12
N ILE A 91 -5.33 -3.27 4.30
CA ILE A 91 -6.29 -3.58 3.25
C ILE A 91 -7.04 -2.30 2.91
N VAL A 92 -6.95 -1.90 1.65
CA VAL A 92 -7.44 -0.61 1.17
C VAL A 92 -8.41 -0.87 0.01
N GLU A 93 -9.53 -0.16 0.02
CA GLU A 93 -10.49 -0.23 -1.06
C GLU A 93 -10.53 1.10 -1.79
N TYR A 94 -10.18 1.08 -3.08
CA TYR A 94 -10.37 2.22 -3.97
C TYR A 94 -11.77 2.16 -4.55
N ALA A 95 -12.35 3.32 -4.86
CA ALA A 95 -13.70 3.39 -5.41
C ALA A 95 -13.82 2.58 -6.70
N SER A 96 -12.77 2.57 -7.51
CA SER A 96 -12.72 1.84 -8.78
C SER A 96 -11.28 1.74 -9.27
N LEU A 97 -11.05 0.90 -10.26
CA LEU A 97 -9.77 0.84 -10.97
C LEU A 97 -9.44 2.20 -11.61
N GLU A 98 -10.44 2.87 -12.18
CA GLU A 98 -10.25 4.21 -12.77
C GLU A 98 -9.78 5.21 -11.73
N ASN A 99 -10.40 5.17 -10.54
CA ASN A 99 -10.01 6.06 -9.45
C ASN A 99 -8.58 5.79 -8.99
N PHE A 100 -8.19 4.52 -8.91
CA PHE A 100 -6.81 4.15 -8.58
C PHE A 100 -5.84 4.77 -9.60
N LYS A 101 -6.15 4.66 -10.89
CA LYS A 101 -5.32 5.25 -11.95
C LYS A 101 -5.23 6.77 -11.79
N GLU A 102 -6.35 7.43 -11.54
CA GLU A 102 -6.36 8.89 -11.33
C GLU A 102 -5.45 9.29 -10.18
N ILE A 103 -5.51 8.56 -9.08
CA ILE A 103 -4.71 8.88 -7.91
C ILE A 103 -3.22 8.71 -8.20
N VAL A 104 -2.82 7.53 -8.70
CA VAL A 104 -1.39 7.23 -8.88
C VAL A 104 -0.73 8.03 -10.00
N LEU A 105 -1.53 8.61 -10.91
CA LEU A 105 -1.02 9.46 -11.97
C LEU A 105 -1.10 10.94 -11.63
N SER A 106 -1.62 11.31 -10.46
CA SER A 106 -1.75 12.71 -10.06
C SER A 106 -0.44 13.29 -9.59
N LEU A 107 -0.31 14.63 -9.71
CA LEU A 107 0.88 15.33 -9.21
C LEU A 107 0.97 15.24 -7.70
N GLU A 108 -0.16 15.33 -7.01
CA GLU A 108 -0.20 15.21 -5.55
C GLU A 108 0.35 13.86 -5.08
N TYR A 109 -0.01 12.78 -5.79
CA TYR A 109 0.52 11.46 -5.46
C TYR A 109 2.04 11.41 -5.65
N LEU A 110 2.53 11.98 -6.77
CA LEU A 110 3.97 12.01 -7.03
C LEU A 110 4.72 12.74 -5.91
N GLU A 111 4.17 13.85 -5.43
CA GLU A 111 4.79 14.61 -4.34
C GLU A 111 4.83 13.85 -3.03
N VAL A 112 3.76 13.15 -2.68
CA VAL A 112 3.67 12.44 -1.40
C VAL A 112 4.35 11.07 -1.47
N SER A 113 4.48 10.49 -2.66
CA SER A 113 5.07 9.15 -2.83
C SER A 113 6.56 9.11 -2.46
N VAL A 114 7.24 10.26 -2.40
CA VAL A 114 8.63 10.29 -1.94
C VAL A 114 8.74 9.81 -0.49
N HIS A 115 7.71 10.05 0.32
CA HIS A 115 7.68 9.59 1.72
C HIS A 115 7.46 8.09 1.79
N ARG A 116 6.63 7.55 0.90
CA ARG A 116 6.43 6.11 0.78
C ARG A 116 7.75 5.41 0.42
N GLU A 117 8.43 5.91 -0.62
CA GLU A 117 9.72 5.37 -1.05
C GLU A 117 10.78 5.46 0.04
N ALA A 118 10.82 6.59 0.74
CA ALA A 118 11.80 6.80 1.80
C ALA A 118 11.61 5.83 2.96
N GLY A 119 10.38 5.46 3.24
CA GLY A 119 10.06 4.64 4.42
C GLY A 119 10.03 3.14 4.17
N LEU A 120 9.81 2.70 2.94
CA LEU A 120 9.65 1.27 2.64
C LEU A 120 10.97 0.60 2.29
N GLU A 121 11.23 -0.53 2.91
CA GLU A 121 12.30 -1.41 2.49
C GLU A 121 11.80 -2.30 1.36
N HIS A 122 10.62 -2.91 1.53
CA HIS A 122 9.94 -3.64 0.47
C HIS A 122 8.46 -3.81 0.79
N GLN A 123 7.70 -4.25 -0.21
CA GLN A 123 6.25 -4.35 -0.13
C GLN A 123 5.73 -5.47 -1.03
N LEU A 124 4.65 -6.09 -0.60
CA LEU A 124 3.79 -6.87 -1.50
C LEU A 124 2.45 -6.15 -1.58
N LEU A 125 1.97 -5.98 -2.80
CA LEU A 125 0.66 -5.38 -3.06
C LEU A 125 -0.13 -6.39 -3.89
N ILE A 126 -1.26 -6.85 -3.35
CA ILE A 126 -2.04 -7.94 -3.94
C ILE A 126 -3.46 -7.46 -4.17
N ASN A 127 -3.91 -7.56 -5.41
CA ASN A 127 -5.31 -7.24 -5.72
C ASN A 127 -6.19 -8.40 -5.27
N CYS A 128 -7.26 -8.07 -4.55
CA CYS A 128 -8.17 -9.05 -3.96
C CYS A 128 -9.61 -8.76 -4.34
N THR A 129 -10.45 -9.75 -4.19
CA THR A 129 -11.91 -9.58 -4.21
C THR A 129 -12.46 -10.13 -2.91
N VAL A 130 -13.68 -9.74 -2.58
CA VAL A 130 -14.34 -10.29 -1.39
C VAL A 130 -14.46 -11.80 -1.53
N GLY A 131 -14.03 -12.51 -0.49
CA GLY A 131 -13.96 -13.97 -0.55
C GLY A 131 -15.29 -14.67 -0.36
N ASP A 132 -15.30 -15.93 -0.76
CA ASP A 132 -16.46 -16.80 -0.66
C ASP A 132 -16.45 -17.65 0.61
N LEU A 133 -15.40 -17.51 1.43
CA LEU A 133 -15.31 -18.28 2.67
C LEU A 133 -16.36 -17.76 3.63
N SER A 134 -17.52 -18.37 3.59
CA SER A 134 -18.65 -17.97 4.43
C SER A 134 -18.55 -18.70 5.76
N VAL A 135 -17.97 -18.04 6.73
CA VAL A 135 -17.83 -18.61 8.06
C VAL A 135 -18.79 -18.01 9.06
N THR A 136 -19.64 -17.12 8.58
CA THR A 136 -20.59 -16.48 9.44
C THR A 136 -21.94 -17.08 9.26
N GLU A 137 -22.61 -16.81 10.00
CA GLU A 137 -23.80 -16.97 9.87
C GLU A 137 -24.56 -16.99 9.92
#